data_79c86f5223acbc5c35d762a5cafbe6fe
#
_entry.id   79c86f5223acbc5c35d762a5cafbe6fe
#
_cell.length_a   1.000
_cell.length_b   1.000
_cell.length_c   1.000
_cell.angle_alpha   90.00
_cell.angle_beta   90.00
_cell.angle_gamma   90.00
#
_symmetry.space_group_name_H-M   'P 1'
#
loop_
_entity.id
_entity.type
_entity.pdbx_description
1 polymer ?
#
loop_
_entity_poly.entity_id
_entity_poly.type
_entity_poly.pdbx_seq_one_letter_code
_entity_poly.pdbx_strand_id
1 'polypeptide(L)'
;MARRSQQSPVPASTLDADKSAALKLTPVSRETELRLDRYVDLLLRWQAKTNLVAPSTLPNLWTRHISDSLQLLAIAPSAKVWVDFGSGGGFPGVVLACAMAEVSGGMVHLVERNTKKAAFLREALRVTGAPGHVVLADIGDSVHNFSGNIDCVTARALASLHQLISFAEPLVQRGAKALFLKGQDVDAELTEATKYWKITPRLHSSRTGGHGWIVELDQIERHDCSATATHGQRA
;
A
#
# COMPACT_ATOMS: atom_id res chain seq x y z
N MET A 1 -16.81 20.60 24.10
CA MET A 1 -17.36 19.90 22.92
C MET A 1 -16.87 20.60 21.66
N ALA A 2 -15.86 20.06 20.99
CA ALA A 2 -15.33 20.63 19.76
C ALA A 2 -16.32 20.36 18.61
N ARG A 3 -16.79 21.41 17.94
CA ARG A 3 -17.63 21.31 16.74
C ARG A 3 -16.82 20.59 15.66
N ARG A 4 -17.26 19.38 15.28
CA ARG A 4 -16.80 18.74 14.04
C ARG A 4 -17.19 19.68 12.89
N SER A 5 -16.19 20.28 12.24
CA SER A 5 -16.39 21.00 10.99
C SER A 5 -17.00 20.03 9.97
N GLN A 6 -18.25 20.27 9.60
CA GLN A 6 -18.89 19.57 8.48
C GLN A 6 -18.15 20.01 7.22
N GLN A 7 -17.32 19.13 6.69
CA GLN A 7 -16.69 19.37 5.40
C GLN A 7 -17.74 19.25 4.32
N SER A 8 -17.82 20.27 3.46
CA SER A 8 -18.68 20.21 2.27
C SER A 8 -18.27 19.03 1.37
N PRO A 9 -19.20 18.30 0.80
CA PRO A 9 -18.89 17.21 -0.11
C PRO A 9 -18.10 17.72 -1.33
N VAL A 10 -17.13 16.95 -1.79
CA VAL A 10 -16.38 17.29 -3.02
C VAL A 10 -17.34 17.29 -4.20
N PRO A 11 -17.37 18.33 -5.04
CA PRO A 11 -18.23 18.36 -6.22
C PRO A 11 -17.95 17.19 -7.16
N ALA A 12 -18.98 16.59 -7.72
CA ALA A 12 -18.85 15.48 -8.66
C ALA A 12 -17.96 15.84 -9.87
N SER A 13 -18.12 17.04 -10.43
CA SER A 13 -17.30 17.53 -11.54
C SER A 13 -15.79 17.58 -11.22
N THR A 14 -15.42 17.82 -9.97
CA THR A 14 -14.02 17.79 -9.53
C THR A 14 -13.49 16.36 -9.53
N LEU A 15 -14.27 15.40 -9.04
CA LEU A 15 -13.89 13.99 -9.03
C LEU A 15 -13.82 13.40 -10.43
N ASP A 16 -14.72 13.79 -11.34
CA ASP A 16 -14.73 13.34 -12.74
C ASP A 16 -13.49 13.85 -13.49
N ALA A 17 -13.12 15.11 -13.27
CA ALA A 17 -11.91 15.68 -13.85
C ALA A 17 -10.64 14.98 -13.33
N ASP A 18 -10.57 14.72 -12.00
CA ASP A 18 -9.46 14.00 -11.39
C ASP A 18 -9.39 12.54 -11.86
N LYS A 19 -10.54 11.85 -12.00
CA LYS A 19 -10.64 10.50 -12.58
C LYS A 19 -10.08 10.48 -14.00
N SER A 20 -10.51 11.40 -14.85
CA SER A 20 -10.01 11.50 -16.23
C SER A 20 -8.50 11.70 -16.30
N ALA A 21 -7.94 12.53 -15.41
CA ALA A 21 -6.50 12.75 -15.32
C ALA A 21 -5.76 11.48 -14.85
N ALA A 22 -6.27 10.83 -13.81
CA ALA A 22 -5.68 9.61 -13.23
C ALA A 22 -5.64 8.45 -14.25
N LEU A 23 -6.73 8.21 -14.99
CA LEU A 23 -6.80 7.13 -15.97
C LEU A 23 -5.96 7.37 -17.22
N LYS A 24 -5.56 8.62 -17.50
CA LYS A 24 -4.52 8.90 -18.51
C LYS A 24 -3.13 8.51 -18.05
N LEU A 25 -2.84 8.64 -16.75
CA LEU A 25 -1.54 8.27 -16.18
C LEU A 25 -1.39 6.75 -16.01
N THR A 26 -2.47 6.08 -15.61
CA THR A 26 -2.53 4.64 -15.34
C THR A 26 -3.79 4.06 -15.96
N PRO A 27 -3.80 3.81 -17.28
CA PRO A 27 -4.95 3.24 -17.97
C PRO A 27 -5.27 1.83 -17.46
N VAL A 28 -6.56 1.53 -17.32
CA VAL A 28 -7.08 0.22 -16.95
C VAL A 28 -8.20 -0.20 -17.89
N SER A 29 -8.62 -1.47 -17.84
CA SER A 29 -9.79 -1.93 -18.56
C SER A 29 -11.09 -1.26 -18.06
N ARG A 30 -12.14 -1.32 -18.87
CA ARG A 30 -13.46 -0.85 -18.47
C ARG A 30 -14.00 -1.57 -17.24
N GLU A 31 -13.74 -2.86 -17.14
CA GLU A 31 -14.18 -3.72 -16.05
C GLU A 31 -13.50 -3.31 -14.73
N THR A 32 -12.19 -3.07 -14.77
CA THR A 32 -11.45 -2.54 -13.62
C THR A 32 -11.92 -1.14 -13.25
N GLU A 33 -12.13 -0.25 -14.22
CA GLU A 33 -12.67 1.09 -13.98
C GLU A 33 -14.03 1.03 -13.25
N LEU A 34 -14.95 0.18 -13.69
CA LEU A 34 -16.25 0.01 -13.03
C LEU A 34 -16.14 -0.50 -11.59
N ARG A 35 -15.16 -1.38 -11.29
CA ARG A 35 -14.88 -1.81 -9.93
C ARG A 35 -14.37 -0.65 -9.08
N LEU A 36 -13.45 0.14 -9.63
CA LEU A 36 -12.89 1.32 -8.95
C LEU A 36 -13.96 2.37 -8.67
N ASP A 37 -14.91 2.61 -9.58
CA ASP A 37 -16.05 3.51 -9.36
C ASP A 37 -16.87 3.05 -8.14
N ARG A 38 -17.24 1.77 -8.08
CA ARG A 38 -17.98 1.21 -6.94
C ARG A 38 -17.21 1.34 -5.62
N TYR A 39 -15.91 1.15 -5.67
CA TYR A 39 -15.05 1.33 -4.51
C TYR A 39 -15.00 2.78 -4.04
N VAL A 40 -14.83 3.73 -4.95
CA VAL A 40 -14.80 5.17 -4.65
C VAL A 40 -16.13 5.62 -4.06
N ASP A 41 -17.27 5.20 -4.64
CA ASP A 41 -18.60 5.51 -4.10
C ASP A 41 -18.77 4.97 -2.66
N LEU A 42 -18.31 3.76 -2.39
CA LEU A 42 -18.34 3.20 -1.05
C LEU A 42 -17.45 3.99 -0.10
N LEU A 43 -16.22 4.31 -0.51
CA LEU A 43 -15.25 5.06 0.29
C LEU A 43 -15.82 6.41 0.71
N LEU A 44 -16.41 7.17 -0.22
CA LEU A 44 -16.99 8.49 0.05
C LEU A 44 -18.13 8.41 1.07
N ARG A 45 -18.97 7.36 1.01
CA ARG A 45 -20.03 7.12 2.00
C ARG A 45 -19.48 6.80 3.38
N TRP A 46 -18.42 6.00 3.47
CA TRP A 46 -17.80 5.62 4.74
C TRP A 46 -16.95 6.74 5.33
N GLN A 47 -16.30 7.55 4.49
CA GLN A 47 -15.45 8.67 4.90
C GLN A 47 -16.18 9.64 5.84
N ALA A 48 -17.50 9.81 5.67
CA ALA A 48 -18.32 10.65 6.55
C ALA A 48 -18.32 10.19 8.02
N LYS A 49 -18.07 8.90 8.28
CA LYS A 49 -18.11 8.30 9.62
C LYS A 49 -16.76 7.75 10.07
N THR A 50 -15.88 7.42 9.14
CA THR A 50 -14.60 6.78 9.40
C THR A 50 -13.52 7.47 8.57
N ASN A 51 -12.49 8.03 9.20
CA ASN A 51 -11.37 8.64 8.49
C ASN A 51 -10.56 7.56 7.75
N LEU A 52 -10.89 7.34 6.49
CA LEU A 52 -10.22 6.38 5.61
C LEU A 52 -9.03 7.03 4.90
N VAL A 53 -9.20 8.28 4.47
CA VAL A 53 -8.18 9.12 3.84
C VAL A 53 -8.17 10.51 4.46
N ALA A 54 -7.06 11.25 4.30
CA ALA A 54 -7.00 12.63 4.71
C ALA A 54 -8.02 13.47 3.90
N PRO A 55 -8.88 14.26 4.54
CA PRO A 55 -9.91 15.03 3.85
C PRO A 55 -9.37 15.95 2.76
N SER A 56 -8.18 16.50 2.95
CA SER A 56 -7.51 17.37 1.97
C SER A 56 -7.16 16.65 0.66
N THR A 57 -7.14 15.31 0.65
CA THR A 57 -6.81 14.50 -0.55
C THR A 57 -8.04 14.07 -1.33
N LEU A 58 -9.25 14.28 -0.80
CA LEU A 58 -10.50 13.88 -1.46
C LEU A 58 -10.70 14.51 -2.85
N PRO A 59 -10.39 15.80 -3.09
CA PRO A 59 -10.51 16.39 -4.42
C PRO A 59 -9.63 15.74 -5.49
N ASN A 60 -8.52 15.11 -5.07
CA ASN A 60 -7.55 14.44 -5.94
C ASN A 60 -7.49 12.92 -5.62
N LEU A 61 -8.63 12.31 -5.28
CA LEU A 61 -8.72 10.93 -4.81
C LEU A 61 -8.21 9.94 -5.87
N TRP A 62 -8.57 10.15 -7.11
CA TRP A 62 -8.16 9.29 -8.21
C TRP A 62 -6.67 9.41 -8.52
N THR A 63 -6.15 10.62 -8.63
CA THR A 63 -4.73 10.84 -8.91
C THR A 63 -3.86 10.42 -7.72
N ARG A 64 -4.16 10.93 -6.51
CA ARG A 64 -3.33 10.73 -5.30
C ARG A 64 -3.41 9.32 -4.72
N HIS A 65 -4.50 8.58 -4.97
CA HIS A 65 -4.69 7.27 -4.33
C HIS A 65 -4.88 6.15 -5.34
N ILE A 66 -5.79 6.29 -6.31
CA ILE A 66 -6.06 5.22 -7.30
C ILE A 66 -4.86 5.06 -8.25
N SER A 67 -4.48 6.13 -8.96
CA SER A 67 -3.38 6.08 -9.92
C SER A 67 -2.04 5.78 -9.23
N ASP A 68 -1.83 6.36 -8.04
CA ASP A 68 -0.64 6.09 -7.23
C ASP A 68 -0.52 4.60 -6.82
N SER A 69 -1.65 3.92 -6.64
CA SER A 69 -1.69 2.48 -6.38
C SER A 69 -1.49 1.64 -7.65
N LEU A 70 -2.14 2.01 -8.75
CA LEU A 70 -2.10 1.25 -10.01
C LEU A 70 -0.71 1.21 -10.65
N GLN A 71 0.14 2.25 -10.44
CA GLN A 71 1.49 2.26 -10.99
C GLN A 71 2.36 1.10 -10.49
N LEU A 72 2.04 0.48 -9.35
CA LEU A 72 2.74 -0.69 -8.82
C LEU A 72 2.67 -1.88 -9.79
N LEU A 73 1.59 -2.01 -10.56
CA LEU A 73 1.42 -3.08 -11.55
C LEU A 73 2.46 -3.01 -12.67
N ALA A 74 2.91 -1.81 -13.03
CA ALA A 74 3.96 -1.63 -14.04
C ALA A 74 5.36 -2.01 -13.52
N ILE A 75 5.58 -1.93 -12.19
CA ILE A 75 6.85 -2.29 -11.55
C ILE A 75 6.92 -3.81 -11.30
N ALA A 76 5.78 -4.43 -11.02
CA ALA A 76 5.69 -5.88 -10.79
C ALA A 76 4.63 -6.53 -11.72
N PRO A 77 4.84 -6.53 -13.05
CA PRO A 77 3.82 -6.95 -14.01
C PRO A 77 3.47 -8.45 -13.98
N SER A 78 4.33 -9.29 -13.41
CA SER A 78 4.11 -10.71 -13.25
C SER A 78 3.49 -11.10 -11.91
N ALA A 79 3.40 -10.17 -10.96
CA ALA A 79 2.89 -10.43 -9.62
C ALA A 79 1.36 -10.67 -9.65
N LYS A 80 0.94 -11.78 -9.06
CA LYS A 80 -0.47 -12.20 -8.95
C LYS A 80 -0.96 -12.16 -7.51
N VAL A 81 -0.13 -12.59 -6.56
CA VAL A 81 -0.48 -12.69 -5.14
C VAL A 81 0.23 -11.59 -4.36
N TRP A 82 -0.58 -10.68 -3.81
CA TRP A 82 -0.11 -9.49 -3.12
C TRP A 82 -0.47 -9.51 -1.64
N VAL A 83 0.39 -8.91 -0.82
CA VAL A 83 0.07 -8.58 0.58
C VAL A 83 0.19 -7.07 0.76
N ASP A 84 -0.85 -6.43 1.25
CA ASP A 84 -0.87 -5.00 1.56
C ASP A 84 -0.87 -4.79 3.08
N PHE A 85 0.21 -4.24 3.60
CA PHE A 85 0.39 -3.98 5.01
C PHE A 85 -0.29 -2.68 5.44
N GLY A 86 -1.17 -2.77 6.45
CA GLY A 86 -1.88 -1.63 6.99
C GLY A 86 -2.83 -1.01 5.97
N SER A 87 -3.65 -1.82 5.33
CA SER A 87 -4.47 -1.44 4.17
C SER A 87 -5.39 -0.24 4.39
N GLY A 88 -5.79 0.05 5.61
CA GLY A 88 -6.49 1.28 6.00
C GLY A 88 -7.74 1.58 5.19
N GLY A 89 -7.66 2.60 4.36
CA GLY A 89 -8.70 2.97 3.40
C GLY A 89 -8.71 2.12 2.13
N GLY A 90 -7.86 1.08 2.02
CA GLY A 90 -7.78 0.19 0.85
C GLY A 90 -6.77 0.61 -0.21
N PHE A 91 -5.78 1.44 0.15
CA PHE A 91 -4.74 1.91 -0.76
C PHE A 91 -3.35 1.44 -0.32
N PRO A 92 -2.65 0.69 -1.17
CA PRO A 92 -3.00 0.31 -2.54
C PRO A 92 -3.87 -0.97 -2.66
N GLY A 93 -4.12 -1.72 -1.60
CA GLY A 93 -4.61 -3.09 -1.62
C GLY A 93 -5.92 -3.32 -2.36
N VAL A 94 -7.00 -2.56 -2.08
CA VAL A 94 -8.30 -2.73 -2.79
C VAL A 94 -8.17 -2.34 -4.26
N VAL A 95 -7.37 -1.32 -4.57
CA VAL A 95 -7.14 -0.88 -5.95
C VAL A 95 -6.45 -2.00 -6.74
N LEU A 96 -5.41 -2.60 -6.16
CA LEU A 96 -4.73 -3.76 -6.73
C LEU A 96 -5.69 -4.95 -6.89
N ALA A 97 -6.53 -5.23 -5.88
CA ALA A 97 -7.51 -6.30 -5.95
C ALA A 97 -8.50 -6.09 -7.11
N CYS A 98 -8.94 -4.85 -7.37
CA CYS A 98 -9.79 -4.53 -8.53
C CYS A 98 -9.12 -4.89 -9.86
N ALA A 99 -7.82 -4.61 -10.01
CA ALA A 99 -7.06 -4.98 -11.20
C ALA A 99 -6.79 -6.48 -11.28
N MET A 100 -6.49 -7.13 -10.14
CA MET A 100 -6.24 -8.57 -10.06
C MET A 100 -7.48 -9.41 -10.39
N ALA A 101 -8.67 -8.83 -10.41
CA ALA A 101 -9.90 -9.54 -10.82
C ALA A 101 -9.87 -10.05 -12.28
N GLU A 102 -9.00 -9.51 -13.12
CA GLU A 102 -8.81 -9.92 -14.50
C GLU A 102 -7.60 -10.83 -14.71
N VAL A 103 -6.87 -11.12 -13.62
CA VAL A 103 -5.67 -11.97 -13.66
C VAL A 103 -6.00 -13.34 -13.10
N SER A 104 -5.80 -14.39 -13.87
CA SER A 104 -6.00 -15.78 -13.42
C SER A 104 -5.05 -16.08 -12.25
N GLY A 105 -5.64 -16.44 -11.09
CA GLY A 105 -4.91 -16.66 -9.84
C GLY A 105 -4.55 -15.37 -9.11
N GLY A 106 -5.08 -14.22 -9.54
CA GLY A 106 -4.89 -12.93 -8.84
C GLY A 106 -5.54 -12.94 -7.45
N MET A 107 -4.82 -12.46 -6.44
CA MET A 107 -5.27 -12.40 -5.04
C MET A 107 -4.55 -11.28 -4.28
N VAL A 108 -5.28 -10.57 -3.41
CA VAL A 108 -4.68 -9.56 -2.53
C VAL A 108 -5.07 -9.81 -1.08
N HIS A 109 -4.08 -10.00 -0.22
CA HIS A 109 -4.27 -10.09 1.22
C HIS A 109 -4.14 -8.69 1.84
N LEU A 110 -5.20 -8.25 2.52
CA LEU A 110 -5.30 -6.92 3.13
C LEU A 110 -5.12 -7.05 4.64
N VAL A 111 -3.94 -6.68 5.15
CA VAL A 111 -3.66 -6.75 6.60
C VAL A 111 -4.06 -5.44 7.26
N GLU A 112 -4.97 -5.50 8.21
CA GLU A 112 -5.47 -4.32 8.94
C GLU A 112 -5.84 -4.72 10.37
N ARG A 113 -5.32 -3.99 11.37
CA ARG A 113 -5.59 -4.25 12.79
C ARG A 113 -6.85 -3.57 13.32
N ASN A 114 -7.31 -2.49 12.67
CA ASN A 114 -8.48 -1.76 13.09
C ASN A 114 -9.76 -2.44 12.57
N THR A 115 -10.61 -2.92 13.49
CA THR A 115 -11.86 -3.65 13.16
C THR A 115 -12.82 -2.87 12.28
N LYS A 116 -12.92 -1.53 12.44
CA LYS A 116 -13.82 -0.70 11.61
C LYS A 116 -13.30 -0.58 10.19
N LYS A 117 -11.97 -0.40 10.03
CA LYS A 117 -11.33 -0.35 8.71
C LYS A 117 -11.39 -1.73 8.04
N ALA A 118 -11.16 -2.81 8.78
CA ALA A 118 -11.30 -4.18 8.27
C ALA A 118 -12.73 -4.49 7.80
N ALA A 119 -13.75 -3.99 8.51
CA ALA A 119 -15.15 -4.11 8.07
C ALA A 119 -15.38 -3.33 6.76
N PHE A 120 -14.84 -2.12 6.63
CA PHE A 120 -14.87 -1.36 5.38
C PHE A 120 -14.19 -2.13 4.23
N LEU A 121 -13.00 -2.69 4.45
CA LEU A 121 -12.25 -3.44 3.42
C LEU A 121 -13.03 -4.68 2.95
N ARG A 122 -13.66 -5.43 3.86
CA ARG A 122 -14.53 -6.56 3.48
C ARG A 122 -15.70 -6.11 2.62
N GLU A 123 -16.33 -5.00 2.98
CA GLU A 123 -17.43 -4.45 2.19
C GLU A 123 -16.92 -3.93 0.81
N ALA A 124 -15.74 -3.32 0.76
CA ALA A 124 -15.12 -2.89 -0.51
C ALA A 124 -14.87 -4.07 -1.44
N LEU A 125 -14.29 -5.16 -0.95
CA LEU A 125 -14.10 -6.38 -1.74
C LEU A 125 -15.44 -6.97 -2.21
N ARG A 126 -16.46 -6.98 -1.35
CA ARG A 126 -17.78 -7.50 -1.67
C ARG A 126 -18.47 -6.70 -2.80
N VAL A 127 -18.48 -5.37 -2.72
CA VAL A 127 -19.18 -4.54 -3.73
C VAL A 127 -18.44 -4.46 -5.06
N THR A 128 -17.13 -4.63 -5.05
CA THR A 128 -16.30 -4.64 -6.26
C THR A 128 -16.23 -6.02 -6.91
N GLY A 129 -16.50 -7.09 -6.16
CA GLY A 129 -16.23 -8.47 -6.59
C GLY A 129 -14.73 -8.73 -6.82
N ALA A 130 -13.85 -7.93 -6.18
CA ALA A 130 -12.42 -8.05 -6.34
C ALA A 130 -11.86 -9.23 -5.50
N PRO A 131 -10.88 -10.01 -6.04
CA PRO A 131 -10.28 -11.12 -5.34
C PRO A 131 -9.40 -10.62 -4.20
N GLY A 132 -9.83 -10.81 -2.98
CA GLY A 132 -9.07 -10.38 -1.82
C GLY A 132 -9.52 -11.03 -0.53
N HIS A 133 -8.63 -11.04 0.45
CA HIS A 133 -8.87 -11.55 1.79
C HIS A 133 -8.41 -10.55 2.84
N VAL A 134 -9.29 -10.21 3.80
CA VAL A 134 -8.96 -9.26 4.88
C VAL A 134 -8.47 -10.02 6.10
N VAL A 135 -7.21 -9.82 6.44
CA VAL A 135 -6.56 -10.36 7.62
C VAL A 135 -6.67 -9.32 8.74
N LEU A 136 -7.55 -9.58 9.71
CA LEU A 136 -7.70 -8.73 10.90
C LEU A 136 -6.64 -9.12 11.93
N ALA A 137 -5.46 -8.52 11.84
CA ALA A 137 -4.33 -8.81 12.73
C ALA A 137 -3.32 -7.66 12.74
N ASP A 138 -2.38 -7.70 13.69
CA ASP A 138 -1.14 -6.94 13.58
C ASP A 138 -0.25 -7.57 12.50
N ILE A 139 0.58 -6.75 11.84
CA ILE A 139 1.43 -7.21 10.74
C ILE A 139 2.46 -8.20 11.26
N GLY A 140 3.13 -7.88 12.39
CA GLY A 140 4.15 -8.73 12.99
C GLY A 140 3.64 -10.13 13.31
N ASP A 141 2.40 -10.24 13.77
CA ASP A 141 1.77 -11.52 14.11
C ASP A 141 1.32 -12.30 12.87
N SER A 142 0.98 -11.60 11.79
CA SER A 142 0.38 -12.22 10.59
C SER A 142 1.38 -12.62 9.52
N VAL A 143 2.53 -11.93 9.43
CA VAL A 143 3.47 -12.08 8.31
C VAL A 143 4.01 -13.51 8.17
N HIS A 144 4.21 -14.21 9.28
CA HIS A 144 4.70 -15.60 9.31
C HIS A 144 3.62 -16.64 8.95
N ASN A 145 2.35 -16.25 8.98
CA ASN A 145 1.20 -17.14 8.76
C ASN A 145 0.77 -17.21 7.29
N PHE A 146 1.36 -16.39 6.41
CA PHE A 146 1.06 -16.50 4.99
C PHE A 146 1.63 -17.81 4.42
N SER A 147 0.71 -18.71 4.04
CA SER A 147 1.02 -19.93 3.33
C SER A 147 0.96 -19.69 1.82
N GLY A 148 1.78 -20.43 1.06
CA GLY A 148 1.87 -20.27 -0.38
C GLY A 148 2.86 -19.20 -0.83
N ASN A 149 2.90 -18.99 -2.15
CA ASN A 149 3.79 -18.02 -2.76
C ASN A 149 3.16 -16.61 -2.69
N ILE A 150 3.86 -15.66 -2.10
CA ILE A 150 3.56 -14.24 -2.19
C ILE A 150 4.52 -13.63 -3.20
N ASP A 151 3.98 -12.98 -4.24
CA ASP A 151 4.80 -12.39 -5.29
C ASP A 151 5.23 -10.98 -4.91
N CYS A 152 4.37 -10.23 -4.20
CA CYS A 152 4.66 -8.84 -3.87
C CYS A 152 4.05 -8.43 -2.53
N VAL A 153 4.82 -7.63 -1.79
CA VAL A 153 4.39 -6.97 -0.55
C VAL A 153 4.35 -5.46 -0.77
N THR A 154 3.31 -4.80 -0.30
CA THR A 154 3.19 -3.35 -0.42
C THR A 154 2.74 -2.70 0.88
N ALA A 155 3.04 -1.42 1.01
CA ALA A 155 2.54 -0.57 2.09
C ALA A 155 2.54 0.89 1.67
N ARG A 156 1.61 1.68 2.25
CA ARG A 156 1.55 3.13 2.07
C ARG A 156 1.20 3.83 3.38
N ALA A 157 1.94 4.91 3.72
CA ALA A 157 1.66 5.78 4.86
C ALA A 157 1.44 5.05 6.20
N LEU A 158 2.17 3.94 6.41
CA LEU A 158 1.99 3.05 7.57
C LEU A 158 3.05 3.29 8.65
N ALA A 159 4.33 3.25 8.26
CA ALA A 159 5.47 3.24 9.18
C ALA A 159 6.74 3.77 8.48
N SER A 160 7.84 3.93 9.23
CA SER A 160 9.15 4.21 8.66
C SER A 160 9.61 3.08 7.73
N LEU A 161 10.51 3.39 6.78
CA LEU A 161 11.03 2.39 5.85
C LEU A 161 11.72 1.23 6.58
N HIS A 162 12.51 1.52 7.61
CA HIS A 162 13.15 0.51 8.45
C HIS A 162 12.13 -0.49 9.03
N GLN A 163 10.99 -0.02 9.57
CA GLN A 163 9.94 -0.88 10.10
C GLN A 163 9.25 -1.69 9.00
N LEU A 164 8.98 -1.07 7.83
CA LEU A 164 8.37 -1.78 6.70
C LEU A 164 9.26 -2.91 6.19
N ILE A 165 10.58 -2.68 6.13
CA ILE A 165 11.57 -3.69 5.78
C ILE A 165 11.53 -4.84 6.80
N SER A 166 11.49 -4.53 8.11
CA SER A 166 11.39 -5.55 9.16
C SER A 166 10.15 -6.44 9.02
N PHE A 167 9.01 -5.86 8.63
CA PHE A 167 7.80 -6.65 8.39
C PHE A 167 7.86 -7.47 7.09
N ALA A 168 8.50 -6.94 6.05
CA ALA A 168 8.55 -7.59 4.75
C ALA A 168 9.64 -8.66 4.65
N GLU A 169 10.69 -8.58 5.47
CA GLU A 169 11.85 -9.46 5.42
C GLU A 169 11.46 -10.94 5.30
N PRO A 170 10.55 -11.52 6.13
CA PRO A 170 10.22 -12.94 6.03
C PRO A 170 9.58 -13.36 4.70
N LEU A 171 8.89 -12.44 4.02
CA LEU A 171 8.28 -12.69 2.71
C LEU A 171 9.28 -12.49 1.58
N VAL A 172 10.14 -11.46 1.69
CA VAL A 172 11.20 -11.20 0.70
C VAL A 172 12.24 -12.33 0.70
N GLN A 173 12.58 -12.90 1.86
CA GLN A 173 13.42 -14.09 1.97
C GLN A 173 12.83 -15.33 1.27
N ARG A 174 11.52 -15.36 1.05
CA ARG A 174 10.79 -16.40 0.33
C ARG A 174 10.57 -16.04 -1.15
N GLY A 175 11.17 -14.95 -1.63
CA GLY A 175 11.14 -14.54 -3.03
C GLY A 175 10.12 -13.45 -3.38
N ALA A 176 9.40 -12.90 -2.41
CA ALA A 176 8.51 -11.76 -2.66
C ALA A 176 9.31 -10.49 -2.97
N LYS A 177 8.75 -9.62 -3.80
CA LYS A 177 9.24 -8.26 -4.02
C LYS A 177 8.53 -7.31 -3.06
N ALA A 178 9.25 -6.36 -2.42
CA ALA A 178 8.63 -5.32 -1.63
C ALA A 178 8.55 -4.00 -2.42
N LEU A 179 7.37 -3.37 -2.42
CA LEU A 179 7.08 -2.09 -3.07
C LEU A 179 6.44 -1.13 -2.08
N PHE A 180 7.21 -0.18 -1.54
CA PHE A 180 6.73 0.75 -0.54
C PHE A 180 6.54 2.15 -1.12
N LEU A 181 5.30 2.68 -1.04
CA LEU A 181 5.00 4.04 -1.44
C LEU A 181 5.42 5.00 -0.33
N LYS A 182 6.39 5.86 -0.64
CA LYS A 182 7.00 6.82 0.30
C LYS A 182 6.85 8.26 -0.19
N GLY A 183 6.98 9.22 0.73
CA GLY A 183 6.97 10.64 0.43
C GLY A 183 8.33 11.18 0.00
N GLN A 184 8.48 12.51 0.11
CA GLN A 184 9.70 13.24 -0.28
C GLN A 184 10.92 12.91 0.58
N ASP A 185 10.73 12.43 1.83
CA ASP A 185 11.82 12.18 2.78
C ASP A 185 12.47 10.80 2.59
N VAL A 186 12.32 10.19 1.40
CA VAL A 186 12.79 8.82 1.11
C VAL A 186 14.29 8.65 1.33
N ASP A 187 15.11 9.64 1.02
CA ASP A 187 16.57 9.58 1.18
C ASP A 187 16.98 9.51 2.67
N ALA A 188 16.31 10.27 3.53
CA ALA A 188 16.53 10.22 4.97
C ALA A 188 16.07 8.86 5.55
N GLU A 189 14.93 8.33 5.08
CA GLU A 189 14.44 7.02 5.50
C GLU A 189 15.35 5.87 5.01
N LEU A 190 15.92 5.97 3.81
CA LEU A 190 16.92 5.02 3.31
C LEU A 190 18.20 5.05 4.13
N THR A 191 18.71 6.25 4.42
CA THR A 191 19.88 6.43 5.28
C THR A 191 19.67 5.80 6.65
N GLU A 192 18.49 5.95 7.24
CA GLU A 192 18.17 5.30 8.53
C GLU A 192 18.05 3.79 8.39
N ALA A 193 17.38 3.31 7.34
CA ALA A 193 17.19 1.87 7.11
C ALA A 193 18.52 1.13 6.91
N THR A 194 19.49 1.73 6.20
CA THR A 194 20.80 1.12 5.93
C THR A 194 21.68 0.96 7.18
N LYS A 195 21.33 1.54 8.31
CA LYS A 195 22.00 1.26 9.59
C LYS A 195 21.72 -0.15 10.11
N TYR A 196 20.59 -0.74 9.73
CA TYR A 196 20.09 -2.02 10.23
C TYR A 196 20.02 -3.11 9.16
N TRP A 197 19.92 -2.68 7.89
CA TRP A 197 19.64 -3.55 6.77
C TRP A 197 20.64 -3.34 5.64
N LYS A 198 21.16 -4.43 5.13
CA LYS A 198 21.90 -4.47 3.87
C LYS A 198 20.87 -4.64 2.76
N ILE A 199 20.61 -3.57 2.01
CA ILE A 199 19.62 -3.48 0.97
C ILE A 199 20.20 -2.78 -0.27
N THR A 200 19.65 -3.13 -1.44
CA THR A 200 19.94 -2.44 -2.71
C THR A 200 18.62 -1.97 -3.31
N PRO A 201 18.12 -0.79 -2.88
CA PRO A 201 16.82 -0.30 -3.33
C PRO A 201 16.86 0.19 -4.78
N ARG A 202 15.79 -0.09 -5.53
CA ARG A 202 15.48 0.63 -6.77
C ARG A 202 14.41 1.67 -6.46
N LEU A 203 14.66 2.92 -6.87
CA LEU A 203 13.75 4.03 -6.64
C LEU A 203 13.02 4.38 -7.93
N HIS A 204 11.68 4.38 -7.86
CA HIS A 204 10.81 4.82 -8.95
C HIS A 204 10.10 6.10 -8.52
N SER A 205 10.21 7.17 -9.32
CA SER A 205 9.44 8.38 -9.06
C SER A 205 7.95 8.14 -9.33
N SER A 206 7.09 8.66 -8.46
CA SER A 206 5.64 8.55 -8.67
C SER A 206 5.21 9.29 -9.94
N ARG A 207 4.36 8.66 -10.75
CA ARG A 207 3.79 9.24 -11.98
C ARG A 207 2.68 10.25 -11.70
N THR A 208 2.20 10.32 -10.46
CA THR A 208 1.01 11.12 -10.10
C THR A 208 1.32 12.59 -9.80
N GLY A 209 2.56 12.99 -10.01
CA GLY A 209 3.03 14.33 -9.68
C GLY A 209 3.22 14.52 -8.17
N GLY A 210 4.19 15.33 -7.78
CA GLY A 210 4.59 15.48 -6.39
C GLY A 210 5.88 14.72 -6.10
N HIS A 211 6.35 14.81 -4.86
CA HIS A 211 7.63 14.25 -4.44
C HIS A 211 7.50 12.82 -3.89
N GLY A 212 6.60 12.00 -4.49
CA GLY A 212 6.40 10.61 -4.07
C GLY A 212 7.38 9.65 -4.74
N TRP A 213 7.77 8.62 -4.00
CA TRP A 213 8.67 7.56 -4.46
C TRP A 213 8.08 6.18 -4.18
N ILE A 214 8.45 5.21 -5.00
CA ILE A 214 8.25 3.79 -4.72
C ILE A 214 9.62 3.18 -4.50
N VAL A 215 9.83 2.63 -3.31
CA VAL A 215 11.04 1.89 -2.96
C VAL A 215 10.79 0.43 -3.28
N GLU A 216 11.54 -0.10 -4.24
CA GLU A 216 11.52 -1.51 -4.62
C GLU A 216 12.69 -2.23 -3.98
N LEU A 217 12.41 -3.36 -3.31
CA LEU A 217 13.40 -4.25 -2.72
C LEU A 217 13.08 -5.69 -3.10
N ASP A 218 14.07 -6.42 -3.57
CA ASP A 218 14.00 -7.86 -3.88
C ASP A 218 14.96 -8.70 -3.03
N GLN A 219 15.83 -8.04 -2.26
CA GLN A 219 16.75 -8.65 -1.30
C GLN A 219 16.83 -7.79 -0.04
N ILE A 220 16.76 -8.43 1.11
CA ILE A 220 16.84 -7.81 2.43
C ILE A 220 17.70 -8.74 3.30
N GLU A 221 18.79 -8.22 3.84
CA GLU A 221 19.63 -8.92 4.82
C GLU A 221 19.81 -8.05 6.05
N ARG A 222 19.79 -8.63 7.25
CA ARG A 222 20.14 -7.89 8.47
C ARG A 222 21.65 -7.67 8.55
N HIS A 223 22.07 -6.54 9.09
CA HIS A 223 23.46 -6.40 9.50
C HIS A 223 23.71 -7.31 10.70
N ASP A 224 24.78 -8.12 10.66
CA ASP A 224 25.21 -8.93 11.79
C ASP A 224 25.64 -8.03 12.95
N CYS A 225 24.88 -8.01 14.03
CA CYS A 225 25.24 -7.30 15.27
C CYS A 225 26.36 -7.98 16.08
N SER A 226 27.13 -8.92 15.50
CA SER A 226 28.13 -9.73 16.23
C SER A 226 29.53 -9.15 16.25
N ALA A 227 29.81 -7.93 15.78
CA ALA A 227 31.18 -7.41 15.60
C ALA A 227 31.67 -6.35 16.63
N THR A 228 30.97 -6.10 17.75
CA THR A 228 31.42 -5.06 18.71
C THR A 228 31.53 -5.51 20.18
N ALA A 229 31.78 -6.79 20.42
CA ALA A 229 31.98 -7.29 21.80
C ALA A 229 33.24 -8.15 21.99
N THR A 230 34.40 -7.72 21.43
CA THR A 230 35.69 -8.33 21.77
C THR A 230 36.85 -7.37 21.51
N HIS A 231 37.03 -6.37 22.39
CA HIS A 231 38.34 -5.81 22.69
C HIS A 231 38.24 -4.97 23.96
N GLY A 232 38.46 -5.61 25.08
CA GLY A 232 38.53 -4.89 26.36
C GLY A 232 38.71 -5.82 27.57
N GLN A 233 39.64 -6.79 27.49
CA GLN A 233 40.23 -7.36 28.69
C GLN A 233 41.53 -8.11 28.32
N ARG A 234 42.66 -7.41 28.44
CA ARG A 234 43.98 -7.94 28.89
C ARG A 234 44.92 -6.76 29.10
N ALA A 235 45.19 -6.46 30.32
CA ALA A 235 46.44 -6.29 31.00
C ALA A 235 46.20 -5.57 32.33
#